data_788c6926d4f2f46d98094e15e15c027f
#
_entry.id   788c6926d4f2f46d98094e15e15c027f
#
_cell.length_a   1.000
_cell.length_b   1.000
_cell.length_c   1.000
_cell.angle_alpha   90.00
_cell.angle_beta   90.00
_cell.angle_gamma   90.00
#
_symmetry.space_group_name_H-M   'P 1'
#
loop_
_entity.id
_entity.type
_entity.pdbx_description
1 polymer ?
#
loop_
_entity_poly.entity_id
_entity_poly.type
_entity_poly.pdbx_seq_one_letter_code
_entity_poly.pdbx_strand_id
1 'polypeptide(L)'
;MDQAVILSTARTPIGKAYRGSFNDTDAPTLASFSIKASIEKAGLDPSEIEDVILGAAVQQGSQGYNIGRLAAINSNLPVNVPGMSVDRQCASGLMAIAIGAKQIACKEMDIVVGGGVESISLVQNEFSNKYKSQDKLLMKNKPDIYMSMIDTAEVVANRYNISREQQDEYALQSQQRTYNAQNNGYFNDEIIPVKTTKALKNIESNQTFYEEVEITKDECNRPSTDIEGLRNLKPVMGENSFITAGNASQLSDGSSSSVLMSMKLAEKRNLNPIGICHGVAVAGCEPDEMGIGPVYAIPKLLKQN
;
A
#
# COMPACT_ATOMS: atom_id res chain seq x y z
N MET A 1 -0.14 -23.95 -18.28
CA MET A 1 0.55 -22.81 -17.68
C MET A 1 1.13 -23.27 -16.35
N ASP A 2 2.29 -22.78 -15.97
CA ASP A 2 2.81 -23.07 -14.63
C ASP A 2 2.02 -22.27 -13.60
N GLN A 3 1.89 -22.78 -12.38
CA GLN A 3 1.11 -22.13 -11.35
C GLN A 3 2.05 -21.33 -10.44
N ALA A 4 1.77 -20.05 -10.26
CA ALA A 4 2.50 -19.23 -9.32
C ALA A 4 1.94 -19.39 -7.90
N VAL A 5 2.83 -19.54 -6.93
CA VAL A 5 2.50 -19.65 -5.51
C VAL A 5 3.19 -18.56 -4.71
N ILE A 6 2.63 -18.24 -3.56
CA ILE A 6 3.23 -17.34 -2.57
C ILE A 6 3.91 -18.18 -1.51
N LEU A 7 5.22 -18.02 -1.34
CA LEU A 7 6.00 -18.72 -0.31
C LEU A 7 5.97 -17.99 1.02
N SER A 8 6.09 -16.68 0.98
CA SER A 8 6.20 -15.85 2.17
C SER A 8 5.64 -14.45 1.93
N THR A 9 5.29 -13.79 3.00
CA THR A 9 4.95 -12.36 3.02
C THR A 9 5.59 -11.69 4.23
N ALA A 10 5.93 -10.41 4.07
CA ALA A 10 6.36 -9.57 5.16
C ALA A 10 5.91 -8.13 4.89
N ARG A 11 5.60 -7.38 5.94
CA ARG A 11 5.33 -5.95 5.86
C ARG A 11 5.94 -5.20 7.03
N THR A 12 6.24 -3.95 6.81
CA THR A 12 6.51 -3.04 7.93
C THR A 12 5.21 -2.79 8.71
N PRO A 13 5.27 -2.32 9.94
CA PRO A 13 4.12 -1.62 10.53
C PRO A 13 3.67 -0.49 9.61
N ILE A 14 2.43 -0.05 9.74
CA ILE A 14 1.92 1.14 9.08
C ILE A 14 2.21 2.36 9.93
N GLY A 15 3.05 3.27 9.43
CA GLY A 15 3.34 4.55 10.05
C GLY A 15 2.30 5.60 9.67
N LYS A 16 1.92 6.45 10.62
CA LYS A 16 1.05 7.59 10.33
C LYS A 16 1.82 8.65 9.55
N ALA A 17 1.36 9.02 8.37
CA ALA A 17 2.03 10.02 7.55
C ALA A 17 2.29 11.33 8.31
N TYR A 18 3.42 11.96 8.05
CA TYR A 18 3.95 13.21 8.59
C TYR A 18 4.30 13.21 10.09
N ARG A 19 3.68 12.35 10.90
CA ARG A 19 3.82 12.35 12.37
C ARG A 19 4.20 11.00 12.96
N GLY A 20 4.14 9.95 12.15
CA GLY A 20 4.51 8.59 12.56
C GLY A 20 6.00 8.33 12.47
N SER A 21 6.36 7.10 12.79
CA SER A 21 7.76 6.68 12.91
C SER A 21 8.52 6.64 11.58
N PHE A 22 7.83 6.56 10.43
CA PHE A 22 8.46 6.53 9.10
C PHE A 22 8.49 7.87 8.38
N ASN A 23 8.18 8.98 9.07
CA ASN A 23 8.00 10.28 8.44
C ASN A 23 9.24 10.87 7.76
N ASP A 24 10.42 10.30 8.03
CA ASP A 24 11.72 10.67 7.44
C ASP A 24 12.49 9.44 6.90
N THR A 25 11.80 8.33 6.69
CA THR A 25 12.41 7.11 6.16
C THR A 25 12.29 7.09 4.64
N ASP A 26 13.42 7.16 3.93
CA ASP A 26 13.46 7.08 2.47
C ASP A 26 12.78 5.82 1.94
N ALA A 27 12.03 5.95 0.85
CA ALA A 27 11.24 4.85 0.30
C ALA A 27 12.06 3.60 -0.10
N PRO A 28 13.27 3.71 -0.69
CA PRO A 28 14.12 2.53 -0.93
C PRO A 28 14.49 1.78 0.35
N THR A 29 14.74 2.52 1.44
CA THR A 29 15.05 1.94 2.76
C THR A 29 13.81 1.31 3.35
N LEU A 30 12.66 1.99 3.32
CA LEU A 30 11.39 1.46 3.80
C LEU A 30 10.99 0.16 3.09
N ALA A 31 11.14 0.11 1.76
CA ALA A 31 10.88 -1.09 0.96
C ALA A 31 11.87 -2.23 1.27
N SER A 32 13.15 -1.90 1.53
CA SER A 32 14.17 -2.91 1.79
C SER A 32 13.89 -3.75 3.02
N PHE A 33 13.20 -3.22 4.03
CA PHE A 33 12.84 -3.97 5.23
C PHE A 33 11.90 -5.13 4.90
N SER A 34 10.83 -4.88 4.16
CA SER A 34 9.88 -5.93 3.78
C SER A 34 10.47 -6.94 2.80
N ILE A 35 11.30 -6.50 1.84
CA ILE A 35 11.94 -7.37 0.85
C ILE A 35 12.89 -8.35 1.55
N LYS A 36 13.82 -7.85 2.38
CA LYS A 36 14.75 -8.71 3.13
C LYS A 36 14.01 -9.74 3.95
N ALA A 37 13.03 -9.30 4.73
CA ALA A 37 12.28 -10.18 5.61
C ALA A 37 11.45 -11.22 4.85
N SER A 38 10.87 -10.89 3.70
CA SER A 38 10.11 -11.86 2.90
C SER A 38 11.02 -12.93 2.29
N ILE A 39 12.22 -12.56 1.81
CA ILE A 39 13.21 -13.50 1.28
C ILE A 39 13.74 -14.43 2.38
N GLU A 40 14.06 -13.87 3.55
CA GLU A 40 14.49 -14.62 4.73
C GLU A 40 13.41 -15.62 5.19
N LYS A 41 12.16 -15.18 5.29
CA LYS A 41 11.02 -16.05 5.63
C LYS A 41 10.79 -17.16 4.59
N ALA A 42 11.09 -16.92 3.33
CA ALA A 42 11.04 -17.94 2.27
C ALA A 42 12.19 -18.95 2.36
N GLY A 43 13.23 -18.68 3.15
CA GLY A 43 14.42 -19.50 3.25
C GLY A 43 15.25 -19.52 1.97
N LEU A 44 15.25 -18.43 1.21
CA LEU A 44 15.97 -18.31 -0.06
C LEU A 44 17.23 -17.47 0.08
N ASP A 45 18.23 -17.80 -0.75
CA ASP A 45 19.39 -16.93 -0.92
C ASP A 45 18.98 -15.71 -1.79
N PRO A 46 19.41 -14.48 -1.42
CA PRO A 46 19.12 -13.28 -2.22
C PRO A 46 19.51 -13.39 -3.71
N SER A 47 20.51 -14.20 -4.06
CA SER A 47 20.96 -14.42 -5.43
C SER A 47 19.99 -15.27 -6.27
N GLU A 48 19.02 -15.92 -5.65
CA GLU A 48 18.00 -16.72 -6.33
C GLU A 48 16.83 -15.87 -6.86
N ILE A 49 16.75 -14.61 -6.43
CA ILE A 49 15.69 -13.70 -6.88
C ILE A 49 15.99 -13.24 -8.30
N GLU A 50 15.03 -13.44 -9.20
CA GLU A 50 15.19 -13.11 -10.63
C GLU A 50 14.66 -11.71 -10.96
N ASP A 51 13.68 -11.17 -10.20
CA ASP A 51 13.20 -9.80 -10.36
C ASP A 51 12.55 -9.27 -9.07
N VAL A 52 12.54 -7.95 -8.91
CA VAL A 52 11.82 -7.22 -7.86
C VAL A 52 10.84 -6.25 -8.49
N ILE A 53 9.55 -6.52 -8.34
CA ILE A 53 8.49 -5.67 -8.88
C ILE A 53 7.83 -4.94 -7.72
N LEU A 54 7.95 -3.61 -7.67
CA LEU A 54 7.33 -2.79 -6.65
C LEU A 54 6.31 -1.82 -7.21
N GLY A 55 5.15 -1.79 -6.57
CA GLY A 55 4.12 -0.79 -6.76
C GLY A 55 4.37 0.45 -5.93
N ALA A 56 4.18 1.64 -6.53
CA ALA A 56 4.12 2.92 -5.84
C ALA A 56 3.18 3.86 -6.60
N ALA A 57 2.27 4.52 -5.89
CA ALA A 57 1.27 5.37 -6.52
C ALA A 57 1.83 6.77 -6.89
N VAL A 58 2.78 7.28 -6.11
CA VAL A 58 3.39 8.61 -6.33
C VAL A 58 4.87 8.44 -6.67
N GLN A 59 5.16 8.21 -7.95
CA GLN A 59 6.53 7.94 -8.43
C GLN A 59 7.34 9.23 -8.63
N GLN A 60 7.58 9.96 -7.54
CA GLN A 60 8.42 11.15 -7.49
C GLN A 60 9.18 11.23 -6.15
N GLY A 61 10.08 12.19 -6.02
CA GLY A 61 10.88 12.37 -4.80
C GLY A 61 11.58 11.07 -4.39
N SER A 62 11.42 10.65 -3.15
CA SER A 62 11.99 9.42 -2.59
C SER A 62 11.54 8.13 -3.32
N GLN A 63 10.42 8.16 -4.06
CA GLN A 63 9.87 7.04 -4.83
C GLN A 63 10.16 7.13 -6.34
N GLY A 64 10.94 8.11 -6.76
CA GLY A 64 11.35 8.27 -8.16
C GLY A 64 12.42 7.26 -8.62
N TYR A 65 12.88 7.42 -9.87
CA TYR A 65 14.00 6.67 -10.45
C TYR A 65 13.88 5.14 -10.42
N ASN A 66 12.70 4.56 -10.59
CA ASN A 66 12.48 3.12 -10.51
C ASN A 66 12.73 2.57 -9.09
N ILE A 67 11.77 2.83 -8.22
CA ILE A 67 11.81 2.40 -6.81
C ILE A 67 12.02 0.88 -6.65
N GLY A 68 11.53 0.05 -7.58
CA GLY A 68 11.75 -1.40 -7.56
C GLY A 68 13.23 -1.74 -7.65
N ARG A 69 13.97 -1.08 -8.54
CA ARG A 69 15.42 -1.29 -8.67
C ARG A 69 16.20 -0.74 -7.48
N LEU A 70 15.86 0.46 -7.03
CA LEU A 70 16.53 1.07 -5.88
C LEU A 70 16.34 0.23 -4.61
N ALA A 71 15.15 -0.27 -4.38
CA ALA A 71 14.83 -1.14 -3.26
C ALA A 71 15.54 -2.50 -3.35
N ALA A 72 15.64 -3.10 -4.54
CA ALA A 72 16.38 -4.33 -4.74
C ALA A 72 17.84 -4.18 -4.29
N ILE A 73 18.52 -3.13 -4.74
CA ILE A 73 19.92 -2.85 -4.34
C ILE A 73 20.01 -2.57 -2.84
N ASN A 74 19.10 -1.77 -2.29
CA ASN A 74 19.10 -1.44 -0.86
C ASN A 74 18.75 -2.64 0.04
N SER A 75 18.16 -3.67 -0.56
CA SER A 75 17.90 -4.96 0.09
C SER A 75 19.11 -5.90 0.10
N ASN A 76 20.27 -5.44 -0.38
CA ASN A 76 21.50 -6.23 -0.56
C ASN A 76 21.33 -7.40 -1.56
N LEU A 77 20.41 -7.30 -2.50
CA LEU A 77 20.36 -8.26 -3.59
C LEU A 77 21.55 -8.02 -4.53
N PRO A 78 22.06 -9.07 -5.18
CA PRO A 78 23.12 -8.92 -6.17
C PRO A 78 22.78 -7.94 -7.29
N VAL A 79 23.78 -7.27 -7.84
CA VAL A 79 23.57 -6.24 -8.89
C VAL A 79 22.97 -6.77 -10.19
N ASN A 80 23.00 -8.06 -10.42
CA ASN A 80 22.36 -8.72 -11.56
C ASN A 80 20.85 -8.95 -11.37
N VAL A 81 20.32 -8.78 -10.15
CA VAL A 81 18.88 -8.84 -9.93
C VAL A 81 18.24 -7.54 -10.42
N PRO A 82 17.39 -7.56 -11.46
CA PRO A 82 16.71 -6.37 -11.96
C PRO A 82 15.64 -5.86 -10.98
N GLY A 83 14.99 -4.77 -11.35
CA GLY A 83 13.85 -4.26 -10.61
C GLY A 83 12.98 -3.37 -11.48
N MET A 84 11.69 -3.38 -11.24
CA MET A 84 10.68 -2.63 -11.98
C MET A 84 9.73 -1.92 -11.04
N SER A 85 9.32 -0.70 -11.41
CA SER A 85 8.26 0.05 -10.73
C SER A 85 6.95 -0.07 -11.50
N VAL A 86 5.84 -0.19 -10.78
CA VAL A 86 4.49 -0.28 -11.35
C VAL A 86 3.59 0.76 -10.69
N ASP A 87 2.77 1.42 -11.51
CA ASP A 87 1.72 2.31 -11.03
C ASP A 87 0.34 1.84 -11.53
N ARG A 88 -0.52 1.57 -10.59
CA ARG A 88 -1.97 1.43 -10.72
C ARG A 88 -2.62 2.08 -9.49
N GLN A 89 -2.14 3.26 -9.14
CA GLN A 89 -2.55 4.00 -7.95
C GLN A 89 -2.53 3.09 -6.69
N CYS A 90 -3.55 3.11 -5.84
CA CYS A 90 -3.64 2.33 -4.61
C CYS A 90 -3.55 0.80 -4.81
N ALA A 91 -3.78 0.28 -6.04
CA ALA A 91 -3.66 -1.13 -6.37
C ALA A 91 -2.27 -1.54 -6.91
N SER A 92 -1.28 -0.65 -6.86
CA SER A 92 0.05 -0.86 -7.46
C SER A 92 0.77 -2.08 -6.87
N GLY A 93 0.74 -2.26 -5.55
CA GLY A 93 1.36 -3.40 -4.88
C GLY A 93 0.71 -4.74 -5.29
N LEU A 94 -0.62 -4.82 -5.33
CA LEU A 94 -1.33 -5.99 -5.83
C LEU A 94 -1.02 -6.26 -7.31
N MET A 95 -0.90 -5.20 -8.11
CA MET A 95 -0.54 -5.34 -9.54
C MET A 95 0.88 -5.87 -9.72
N ALA A 96 1.82 -5.46 -8.88
CA ALA A 96 3.20 -5.98 -8.87
C ALA A 96 3.23 -7.50 -8.62
N ILE A 97 2.51 -7.98 -7.61
CA ILE A 97 2.33 -9.41 -7.34
C ILE A 97 1.71 -10.13 -8.54
N ALA A 98 0.67 -9.54 -9.15
CA ALA A 98 -0.01 -10.12 -10.29
C ALA A 98 0.88 -10.20 -11.55
N ILE A 99 1.78 -9.24 -11.76
CA ILE A 99 2.76 -9.27 -12.85
C ILE A 99 3.77 -10.39 -12.60
N GLY A 100 4.37 -10.49 -11.41
CA GLY A 100 5.28 -11.58 -11.05
C GLY A 100 4.63 -12.95 -11.22
N ALA A 101 3.38 -13.12 -10.77
CA ALA A 101 2.64 -14.37 -10.98
C ALA A 101 2.44 -14.71 -12.47
N LYS A 102 2.23 -13.72 -13.33
CA LYS A 102 2.12 -13.93 -14.79
C LYS A 102 3.45 -14.30 -15.42
N GLN A 103 4.56 -13.66 -15.04
CA GLN A 103 5.91 -14.02 -15.51
C GLN A 103 6.23 -15.49 -15.18
N ILE A 104 5.90 -15.92 -13.96
CA ILE A 104 6.03 -17.32 -13.54
C ILE A 104 5.12 -18.25 -14.37
N ALA A 105 3.85 -17.88 -14.56
CA ALA A 105 2.90 -18.68 -15.33
C ALA A 105 3.31 -18.82 -16.81
N CYS A 106 3.96 -17.80 -17.36
CA CYS A 106 4.53 -17.79 -18.71
C CYS A 106 5.91 -18.48 -18.80
N LYS A 107 6.50 -18.89 -17.67
CA LYS A 107 7.84 -19.52 -17.58
C LYS A 107 8.98 -18.58 -18.00
N GLU A 108 8.81 -17.30 -17.78
CA GLU A 108 9.85 -16.30 -17.98
C GLU A 108 10.80 -16.27 -16.77
N MET A 109 10.26 -16.53 -15.58
CA MET A 109 10.96 -16.54 -14.28
C MET A 109 10.40 -17.62 -13.38
N ASP A 110 11.20 -18.08 -12.42
CA ASP A 110 10.80 -19.04 -11.39
C ASP A 110 10.59 -18.40 -10.02
N ILE A 111 11.34 -17.33 -9.69
CA ILE A 111 11.32 -16.69 -8.36
C ILE A 111 11.31 -15.18 -8.48
N VAL A 112 10.23 -14.54 -8.03
CA VAL A 112 10.03 -13.09 -8.11
C VAL A 112 9.59 -12.53 -6.76
N VAL A 113 10.09 -11.34 -6.41
CA VAL A 113 9.55 -10.55 -5.31
C VAL A 113 8.56 -9.52 -5.85
N GLY A 114 7.31 -9.61 -5.43
CA GLY A 114 6.27 -8.64 -5.75
C GLY A 114 5.78 -7.92 -4.49
N GLY A 115 5.56 -6.61 -4.57
CA GLY A 115 5.10 -5.86 -3.40
C GLY A 115 4.85 -4.39 -3.69
N GLY A 116 4.89 -3.56 -2.65
CA GLY A 116 4.71 -2.13 -2.79
C GLY A 116 5.27 -1.34 -1.62
N VAL A 117 5.48 -0.05 -1.87
CA VAL A 117 5.92 0.92 -0.89
C VAL A 117 5.21 2.24 -1.13
N GLU A 118 4.83 2.92 -0.06
CA GLU A 118 4.37 4.29 -0.12
C GLU A 118 4.91 5.06 1.09
N SER A 119 5.63 6.16 0.83
CA SER A 119 6.08 7.13 1.81
C SER A 119 5.37 8.44 1.54
N ILE A 120 4.12 8.54 1.97
CA ILE A 120 3.29 9.75 1.79
C ILE A 120 3.98 10.97 2.41
N SER A 121 4.62 10.76 3.56
CA SER A 121 5.37 11.83 4.24
C SER A 121 6.38 12.52 3.33
N LEU A 122 7.08 11.76 2.48
CA LEU A 122 8.18 12.29 1.66
C LEU A 122 7.77 12.63 0.22
N VAL A 123 6.61 12.15 -0.27
CA VAL A 123 6.21 12.38 -1.66
C VAL A 123 4.97 13.25 -1.83
N GLN A 124 4.13 13.37 -0.79
CA GLN A 124 2.92 14.20 -0.83
C GLN A 124 3.03 15.36 0.16
N ASN A 125 3.94 16.27 -0.09
CA ASN A 125 4.26 17.41 0.76
C ASN A 125 4.44 18.70 -0.08
N GLU A 126 4.96 19.75 0.52
CA GLU A 126 5.22 21.06 -0.13
C GLU A 126 6.24 20.99 -1.28
N PHE A 127 7.11 19.97 -1.28
CA PHE A 127 8.14 19.75 -2.32
C PHE A 127 7.64 18.89 -3.48
N SER A 128 6.37 18.43 -3.45
CA SER A 128 5.80 17.62 -4.53
C SER A 128 5.81 18.38 -5.86
N ASN A 129 6.28 17.74 -6.93
CA ASN A 129 6.28 18.32 -8.25
C ASN A 129 4.84 18.37 -8.82
N LYS A 130 4.31 19.57 -8.91
CA LYS A 130 2.98 19.86 -9.48
C LYS A 130 3.05 20.53 -10.86
N TYR A 131 4.27 20.73 -11.40
CA TYR A 131 4.44 21.39 -12.68
C TYR A 131 3.83 20.56 -13.81
N LYS A 132 2.83 21.12 -14.49
CA LYS A 132 2.09 20.46 -15.58
C LYS A 132 1.51 19.09 -15.20
N SER A 133 1.15 18.87 -13.95
CA SER A 133 0.60 17.60 -13.47
C SER A 133 -0.82 17.32 -13.98
N GLN A 134 -1.48 18.32 -14.55
CA GLN A 134 -2.84 18.20 -15.10
C GLN A 134 -2.86 18.60 -16.59
N ASP A 135 -3.43 17.74 -17.43
CA ASP A 135 -3.59 17.99 -18.85
C ASP A 135 -4.89 18.72 -19.14
N LYS A 136 -4.80 19.90 -19.79
CA LYS A 136 -5.97 20.78 -20.06
C LYS A 136 -6.96 20.16 -21.04
N LEU A 137 -6.49 19.39 -22.02
CA LEU A 137 -7.37 18.72 -22.99
C LEU A 137 -8.13 17.58 -22.32
N LEU A 138 -7.44 16.82 -21.48
CA LEU A 138 -8.05 15.74 -20.70
C LEU A 138 -9.12 16.29 -19.75
N MET A 139 -8.83 17.39 -19.05
CA MET A 139 -9.82 18.07 -18.19
C MET A 139 -11.04 18.58 -18.96
N LYS A 140 -10.86 19.01 -20.21
CA LYS A 140 -11.97 19.40 -21.07
C LYS A 140 -12.85 18.20 -21.45
N ASN A 141 -12.24 17.05 -21.70
CA ASN A 141 -12.94 15.83 -22.15
C ASN A 141 -13.54 15.03 -20.99
N LYS A 142 -12.89 15.06 -19.83
CA LYS A 142 -13.28 14.39 -18.58
C LYS A 142 -12.98 15.34 -17.41
N PRO A 143 -13.89 16.25 -17.04
CA PRO A 143 -13.67 17.27 -16.01
C PRO A 143 -13.28 16.69 -14.65
N ASP A 144 -13.80 15.52 -14.31
CA ASP A 144 -13.66 14.90 -13.00
C ASP A 144 -12.37 14.02 -12.87
N ILE A 145 -11.55 13.95 -13.93
CA ILE A 145 -10.39 13.03 -13.97
C ILE A 145 -9.35 13.29 -12.87
N TYR A 146 -9.24 14.51 -12.40
CA TYR A 146 -8.33 14.92 -11.33
C TYR A 146 -9.07 15.25 -10.01
N MET A 147 -10.31 14.79 -9.87
CA MET A 147 -11.10 14.97 -8.64
C MET A 147 -10.38 14.35 -7.44
N SER A 148 -10.45 15.01 -6.29
CA SER A 148 -9.85 14.49 -5.07
C SER A 148 -10.59 13.25 -4.56
N MET A 149 -9.91 12.42 -3.76
CA MET A 149 -10.52 11.22 -3.19
C MET A 149 -11.70 11.55 -2.26
N ILE A 150 -11.66 12.68 -1.58
CA ILE A 150 -12.76 13.14 -0.73
C ILE A 150 -13.97 13.52 -1.59
N ASP A 151 -13.75 14.27 -2.68
CA ASP A 151 -14.83 14.63 -3.60
C ASP A 151 -15.49 13.40 -4.22
N THR A 152 -14.69 12.42 -4.67
CA THR A 152 -15.24 11.17 -5.22
C THR A 152 -16.04 10.38 -4.18
N ALA A 153 -15.61 10.38 -2.91
CA ALA A 153 -16.34 9.74 -1.82
C ALA A 153 -17.67 10.43 -1.54
N GLU A 154 -17.71 11.77 -1.58
CA GLU A 154 -18.97 12.54 -1.47
C GLU A 154 -19.93 12.23 -2.63
N VAL A 155 -19.41 12.14 -3.87
CA VAL A 155 -20.22 11.74 -5.04
C VAL A 155 -20.80 10.34 -4.84
N VAL A 156 -20.01 9.37 -4.41
CA VAL A 156 -20.47 8.00 -4.15
C VAL A 156 -21.53 7.97 -3.04
N ALA A 157 -21.29 8.69 -1.94
CA ALA A 157 -22.24 8.76 -0.83
C ALA A 157 -23.61 9.31 -1.28
N ASN A 158 -23.59 10.40 -2.02
CA ASN A 158 -24.83 11.01 -2.57
C ASN A 158 -25.51 10.10 -3.60
N ARG A 159 -24.76 9.62 -4.59
CA ARG A 159 -25.29 8.82 -5.73
C ARG A 159 -25.93 7.53 -5.29
N TYR A 160 -25.36 6.90 -4.28
CA TYR A 160 -25.81 5.59 -3.76
C TYR A 160 -26.57 5.68 -2.44
N ASN A 161 -26.90 6.90 -1.98
CA ASN A 161 -27.68 7.17 -0.75
C ASN A 161 -27.06 6.52 0.49
N ILE A 162 -25.73 6.63 0.65
CA ILE A 162 -25.00 6.13 1.82
C ILE A 162 -24.96 7.24 2.87
N SER A 163 -25.68 7.08 3.96
CA SER A 163 -25.77 8.11 4.98
C SER A 163 -24.47 8.30 5.78
N ARG A 164 -24.36 9.44 6.44
CA ARG A 164 -23.25 9.73 7.36
C ARG A 164 -23.21 8.72 8.51
N GLU A 165 -24.35 8.31 9.05
CA GLU A 165 -24.45 7.34 10.13
C GLU A 165 -23.89 5.98 9.71
N GLN A 166 -24.24 5.49 8.53
CA GLN A 166 -23.73 4.23 7.98
C GLN A 166 -22.21 4.27 7.85
N GLN A 167 -21.65 5.40 7.39
CA GLN A 167 -20.20 5.56 7.26
C GLN A 167 -19.52 5.59 8.63
N ASP A 168 -20.06 6.28 9.61
CA ASP A 168 -19.51 6.35 10.97
C ASP A 168 -19.60 5.00 11.69
N GLU A 169 -20.71 4.26 11.55
CA GLU A 169 -20.85 2.91 12.09
C GLU A 169 -19.83 1.94 11.49
N TYR A 170 -19.61 2.00 10.17
CA TYR A 170 -18.60 1.18 9.51
C TYR A 170 -17.18 1.56 9.93
N ALA A 171 -16.88 2.86 10.08
CA ALA A 171 -15.59 3.33 10.58
C ALA A 171 -15.33 2.85 12.02
N LEU A 172 -16.32 2.93 12.91
CA LEU A 172 -16.23 2.37 14.27
C LEU A 172 -15.96 0.88 14.26
N GLN A 173 -16.70 0.13 13.45
CA GLN A 173 -16.49 -1.31 13.29
C GLN A 173 -15.07 -1.63 12.81
N SER A 174 -14.54 -0.86 11.85
CA SER A 174 -13.17 -1.01 11.36
C SER A 174 -12.13 -0.80 12.47
N GLN A 175 -12.28 0.25 13.28
CA GLN A 175 -11.39 0.51 14.42
C GLN A 175 -11.43 -0.62 15.45
N GLN A 176 -12.62 -1.11 15.79
CA GLN A 176 -12.81 -2.20 16.75
C GLN A 176 -12.22 -3.53 16.24
N ARG A 177 -12.45 -3.86 14.98
CA ARG A 177 -11.88 -5.08 14.36
C ARG A 177 -10.36 -5.04 14.35
N THR A 178 -9.77 -3.90 13.98
CA THR A 178 -8.31 -3.73 13.97
C THR A 178 -7.74 -3.83 15.39
N TYR A 179 -8.37 -3.19 16.38
CA TYR A 179 -7.97 -3.29 17.77
C TYR A 179 -7.99 -4.74 18.29
N ASN A 180 -9.07 -5.46 18.00
CA ASN A 180 -9.18 -6.87 18.40
C ASN A 180 -8.14 -7.74 17.70
N ALA A 181 -7.87 -7.50 16.41
CA ALA A 181 -6.87 -8.24 15.66
C ALA A 181 -5.45 -8.01 16.23
N GLN A 182 -5.11 -6.75 16.55
CA GLN A 182 -3.84 -6.41 17.18
C GLN A 182 -3.67 -7.08 18.55
N ASN A 183 -4.72 -7.04 19.40
CA ASN A 183 -4.66 -7.63 20.73
C ASN A 183 -4.58 -9.16 20.72
N ASN A 184 -5.19 -9.79 19.71
CA ASN A 184 -5.13 -11.25 19.53
C ASN A 184 -3.88 -11.71 18.76
N GLY A 185 -2.97 -10.80 18.39
CA GLY A 185 -1.73 -11.12 17.69
C GLY A 185 -1.89 -11.57 16.24
N TYR A 186 -3.03 -11.30 15.59
CA TYR A 186 -3.29 -11.76 14.21
C TYR A 186 -2.35 -11.18 13.17
N PHE A 187 -1.64 -10.09 13.50
CA PHE A 187 -0.66 -9.47 12.61
C PHE A 187 0.80 -9.85 12.93
N ASN A 188 1.05 -10.64 13.98
CA ASN A 188 2.41 -10.92 14.44
C ASN A 188 3.26 -11.64 13.41
N ASP A 189 2.67 -12.51 12.59
CA ASP A 189 3.39 -13.27 11.58
C ASP A 189 3.73 -12.46 10.33
N GLU A 190 3.06 -11.33 10.10
CA GLU A 190 3.29 -10.50 8.91
C GLU A 190 4.09 -9.22 9.20
N ILE A 191 3.93 -8.63 10.39
CA ILE A 191 4.64 -7.40 10.79
C ILE A 191 6.06 -7.73 11.24
N ILE A 192 7.02 -7.00 10.69
CA ILE A 192 8.42 -7.04 11.12
C ILE A 192 8.75 -5.83 12.00
N PRO A 193 9.52 -5.98 13.09
CA PRO A 193 10.07 -4.86 13.82
C PRO A 193 11.01 -4.03 12.93
N VAL A 194 10.87 -2.72 12.96
CA VAL A 194 11.72 -1.81 12.17
C VAL A 194 12.33 -0.75 13.07
N LYS A 195 13.65 -0.60 12.98
CA LYS A 195 14.40 0.52 13.56
C LYS A 195 14.63 1.56 12.47
N THR A 196 14.30 2.80 12.80
CA THR A 196 14.45 3.92 11.87
C THR A 196 14.62 5.25 12.62
N THR A 197 14.84 6.30 11.88
CA THR A 197 14.94 7.66 12.41
C THR A 197 13.64 8.41 12.12
N LYS A 198 13.07 9.00 13.16
CA LYS A 198 11.88 9.85 13.08
C LYS A 198 12.28 11.33 13.18
N ALA A 199 11.78 12.16 12.28
CA ALA A 199 11.90 13.60 12.37
C ALA A 199 10.84 14.17 13.32
N LEU A 200 11.27 15.00 14.25
CA LEU A 200 10.43 15.72 15.21
C LEU A 200 10.68 17.21 15.09
N LYS A 201 9.65 18.02 15.31
CA LYS A 201 9.75 19.47 15.25
C LYS A 201 9.58 20.06 16.65
N ASN A 202 10.56 20.81 17.11
CA ASN A 202 10.44 21.59 18.33
C ASN A 202 9.47 22.74 18.09
N ILE A 203 8.42 22.85 18.90
CA ILE A 203 7.34 23.85 18.72
C ILE A 203 7.83 25.26 18.97
N GLU A 204 8.75 25.45 19.94
CA GLU A 204 9.25 26.77 20.34
C GLU A 204 10.30 27.31 19.37
N SER A 205 11.30 26.47 19.04
CA SER A 205 12.42 26.87 18.19
C SER A 205 12.17 26.66 16.68
N ASN A 206 11.10 25.95 16.32
CA ASN A 206 10.78 25.51 14.95
C ASN A 206 11.91 24.68 14.29
N GLN A 207 12.86 24.17 15.09
CA GLN A 207 13.96 23.34 14.61
C GLN A 207 13.55 21.88 14.51
N THR A 208 14.02 21.20 13.48
CA THR A 208 13.88 19.75 13.34
C THR A 208 15.00 19.06 14.09
N PHE A 209 14.65 18.02 14.84
CA PHE A 209 15.60 17.11 15.46
C PHE A 209 15.15 15.66 15.16
N TYR A 210 16.06 14.72 15.36
CA TYR A 210 15.87 13.34 14.94
C TYR A 210 15.99 12.42 16.14
N GLU A 211 15.14 11.39 16.17
CA GLU A 211 15.10 10.38 17.21
C GLU A 211 15.13 8.99 16.58
N GLU A 212 15.97 8.10 17.09
CA GLU A 212 15.92 6.69 16.73
C GLU A 212 14.71 6.02 17.42
N VAL A 213 13.89 5.37 16.63
CA VAL A 213 12.68 4.71 17.10
C VAL A 213 12.62 3.26 16.61
N GLU A 214 11.99 2.40 17.40
CA GLU A 214 11.64 1.05 16.99
C GLU A 214 10.12 0.94 16.94
N ILE A 215 9.60 0.56 15.77
CA ILE A 215 8.17 0.38 15.53
C ILE A 215 7.88 -1.10 15.28
N THR A 216 6.93 -1.64 16.07
CA THR A 216 6.57 -3.07 16.06
C THR A 216 5.10 -3.32 15.78
N LYS A 217 4.29 -2.26 15.66
CA LYS A 217 2.84 -2.33 15.41
C LYS A 217 2.35 -1.14 14.61
N ASP A 218 1.22 -1.31 13.94
CA ASP A 218 0.55 -0.24 13.20
C ASP A 218 0.16 0.91 14.12
N GLU A 219 0.48 2.15 13.72
CA GLU A 219 0.25 3.36 14.52
C GLU A 219 -1.15 3.97 14.34
N CYS A 220 -1.90 3.50 13.35
CA CYS A 220 -3.07 4.21 12.87
C CYS A 220 -4.36 3.85 13.60
N ASN A 221 -4.43 2.72 14.30
CA ASN A 221 -5.62 2.33 15.05
C ASN A 221 -5.88 3.26 16.25
N ARG A 222 -7.15 3.60 16.49
CA ARG A 222 -7.61 4.41 17.60
C ARG A 222 -8.62 3.63 18.45
N PRO A 223 -8.17 2.85 19.45
CA PRO A 223 -9.03 1.99 20.26
C PRO A 223 -10.12 2.73 21.04
N SER A 224 -9.89 4.00 21.35
CA SER A 224 -10.85 4.86 22.06
C SER A 224 -11.92 5.47 21.17
N THR A 225 -11.98 5.12 19.88
CA THR A 225 -13.03 5.61 18.99
C THR A 225 -14.40 5.09 19.43
N ASP A 226 -15.37 5.98 19.56
CA ASP A 226 -16.76 5.68 19.84
C ASP A 226 -17.70 6.40 18.86
N ILE A 227 -18.95 6.00 18.83
CA ILE A 227 -19.92 6.53 17.86
C ILE A 227 -20.27 8.00 18.11
N GLU A 228 -20.29 8.45 19.35
CA GLU A 228 -20.59 9.84 19.69
C GLU A 228 -19.45 10.76 19.27
N GLY A 229 -18.20 10.32 19.47
CA GLY A 229 -17.02 11.03 18.97
C GLY A 229 -17.02 11.19 17.45
N LEU A 230 -17.41 10.13 16.71
CA LEU A 230 -17.53 10.18 15.25
C LEU A 230 -18.63 11.14 14.78
N ARG A 231 -19.82 11.08 15.39
CA ARG A 231 -20.96 11.96 15.08
C ARG A 231 -20.64 13.43 15.28
N ASN A 232 -19.84 13.76 16.29
CA ASN A 232 -19.46 15.13 16.61
C ASN A 232 -18.38 15.72 15.68
N LEU A 233 -17.76 14.91 14.81
CA LEU A 233 -16.79 15.41 13.85
C LEU A 233 -17.45 16.23 12.75
N LYS A 234 -16.84 17.38 12.48
CA LYS A 234 -17.28 18.24 11.38
C LYS A 234 -16.90 17.63 10.04
N PRO A 235 -17.79 17.65 9.04
CA PRO A 235 -17.46 17.23 7.69
C PRO A 235 -16.35 18.09 7.08
N VAL A 236 -15.50 17.48 6.24
CA VAL A 236 -14.32 18.15 5.64
C VAL A 236 -14.70 19.13 4.53
N MET A 237 -15.79 18.84 3.82
CA MET A 237 -16.24 19.61 2.65
C MET A 237 -17.37 20.60 2.97
N GLY A 238 -17.69 20.81 4.25
CA GLY A 238 -18.73 21.71 4.71
C GLY A 238 -19.96 21.02 5.32
N GLU A 239 -20.90 21.78 5.88
CA GLU A 239 -21.96 21.28 6.75
C GLU A 239 -22.91 20.23 6.13
N ASN A 240 -23.05 20.21 4.80
CA ASN A 240 -23.94 19.27 4.10
C ASN A 240 -23.19 18.10 3.46
N SER A 241 -21.96 17.80 3.90
CA SER A 241 -21.18 16.71 3.38
C SER A 241 -21.08 15.54 4.39
N PHE A 242 -20.59 14.40 3.94
CA PHE A 242 -20.59 13.14 4.69
C PHE A 242 -19.23 12.80 5.29
N ILE A 243 -18.15 13.15 4.59
CA ILE A 243 -16.81 12.68 4.90
C ILE A 243 -16.19 13.51 6.02
N THR A 244 -15.65 12.82 7.03
CA THR A 244 -14.96 13.41 8.18
C THR A 244 -13.59 12.81 8.39
N ALA A 245 -12.79 13.40 9.27
CA ALA A 245 -11.51 12.81 9.69
C ALA A 245 -11.66 11.47 10.42
N GLY A 246 -12.87 11.10 10.85
CA GLY A 246 -13.15 9.84 11.56
C GLY A 246 -13.59 8.70 10.65
N ASN A 247 -14.26 9.00 9.53
CA ASN A 247 -14.73 8.00 8.59
C ASN A 247 -13.90 7.95 7.29
N ALA A 248 -12.95 8.86 7.08
CA ALA A 248 -11.98 8.81 6.00
C ALA A 248 -10.78 7.90 6.32
N SER A 249 -10.16 7.33 5.28
CA SER A 249 -8.85 6.68 5.41
C SER A 249 -7.78 7.71 5.78
N GLN A 250 -6.82 7.30 6.60
CA GLN A 250 -5.68 8.16 6.88
C GLN A 250 -4.55 7.94 5.87
N LEU A 251 -3.71 8.97 5.71
CA LEU A 251 -2.48 8.89 4.94
C LEU A 251 -1.42 8.15 5.75
N SER A 252 -0.68 7.25 5.12
CA SER A 252 0.22 6.34 5.81
C SER A 252 1.50 6.07 5.03
N ASP A 253 2.55 5.70 5.76
CA ASP A 253 3.83 5.26 5.25
C ASP A 253 4.02 3.78 5.56
N GLY A 254 4.53 3.00 4.61
CA GLY A 254 4.76 1.57 4.83
C GLY A 254 5.19 0.83 3.58
N SER A 255 5.60 -0.41 3.76
CA SER A 255 5.94 -1.33 2.66
C SER A 255 5.52 -2.76 2.95
N SER A 256 5.24 -3.50 1.90
CA SER A 256 5.02 -4.94 1.98
C SER A 256 5.61 -5.65 0.76
N SER A 257 6.00 -6.91 0.94
CA SER A 257 6.46 -7.76 -0.16
C SER A 257 6.07 -9.21 0.04
N SER A 258 5.97 -9.92 -1.07
CA SER A 258 5.68 -11.35 -1.15
C SER A 258 6.69 -12.01 -2.08
N VAL A 259 7.21 -13.16 -1.68
CA VAL A 259 8.02 -14.00 -2.55
C VAL A 259 7.10 -14.94 -3.30
N LEU A 260 7.16 -14.87 -4.62
CA LEU A 260 6.43 -15.74 -5.54
C LEU A 260 7.39 -16.77 -6.13
N MET A 261 6.91 -17.99 -6.33
CA MET A 261 7.69 -19.09 -6.94
C MET A 261 6.80 -19.91 -7.86
N SER A 262 7.41 -20.59 -8.84
CA SER A 262 6.69 -21.60 -9.60
C SER A 262 6.34 -22.79 -8.70
N MET A 263 5.11 -23.32 -8.82
CA MET A 263 4.65 -24.47 -8.02
C MET A 263 5.61 -25.67 -8.17
N LYS A 264 6.06 -25.94 -9.39
CA LYS A 264 7.01 -27.02 -9.67
C LYS A 264 8.32 -26.89 -8.91
N LEU A 265 8.86 -25.65 -8.84
CA LEU A 265 10.10 -25.41 -8.11
C LEU A 265 9.88 -25.55 -6.61
N ALA A 266 8.74 -25.06 -6.09
CA ALA A 266 8.37 -25.22 -4.69
C ALA A 266 8.25 -26.70 -4.29
N GLU A 267 7.55 -27.51 -5.09
CA GLU A 267 7.43 -28.96 -4.90
C GLU A 267 8.80 -29.65 -4.96
N LYS A 268 9.63 -29.34 -5.98
CA LYS A 268 10.98 -29.92 -6.12
C LYS A 268 11.87 -29.63 -4.90
N ARG A 269 11.67 -28.47 -4.25
CA ARG A 269 12.43 -28.06 -3.07
C ARG A 269 11.76 -28.45 -1.75
N ASN A 270 10.63 -29.13 -1.77
CA ASN A 270 9.80 -29.45 -0.61
C ASN A 270 9.44 -28.21 0.23
N LEU A 271 9.18 -27.07 -0.43
CA LEU A 271 8.70 -25.84 0.21
C LEU A 271 7.17 -25.84 0.30
N ASN A 272 6.63 -25.29 1.37
CA ASN A 272 5.20 -25.23 1.61
C ASN A 272 4.67 -23.82 1.30
N PRO A 273 4.00 -23.59 0.16
CA PRO A 273 3.39 -22.31 -0.15
C PRO A 273 2.25 -21.96 0.82
N ILE A 274 2.11 -20.67 1.11
CA ILE A 274 1.02 -20.15 1.94
C ILE A 274 -0.24 -19.79 1.11
N GLY A 275 -0.10 -19.75 -0.21
CA GLY A 275 -1.22 -19.45 -1.11
C GLY A 275 -0.88 -19.68 -2.58
N ILE A 276 -1.92 -19.71 -3.41
CA ILE A 276 -1.85 -19.90 -4.86
C ILE A 276 -2.40 -18.65 -5.55
N CYS A 277 -1.71 -18.18 -6.59
CA CYS A 277 -2.18 -17.08 -7.42
C CYS A 277 -3.11 -17.61 -8.53
N HIS A 278 -4.41 -17.56 -8.30
CA HIS A 278 -5.40 -18.03 -9.31
C HIS A 278 -5.60 -17.03 -10.45
N GLY A 279 -5.57 -15.73 -10.17
CA GLY A 279 -5.77 -14.74 -11.21
C GLY A 279 -5.88 -13.31 -10.68
N VAL A 280 -6.04 -12.39 -11.60
CA VAL A 280 -6.26 -10.97 -11.34
C VAL A 280 -7.25 -10.40 -12.34
N ALA A 281 -8.14 -9.55 -11.90
CA ALA A 281 -9.00 -8.77 -12.76
C ALA A 281 -8.89 -7.29 -12.44
N VAL A 282 -8.97 -6.47 -13.48
CA VAL A 282 -9.00 -5.01 -13.37
C VAL A 282 -10.23 -4.48 -14.10
N ALA A 283 -10.78 -3.38 -13.62
CA ALA A 283 -11.90 -2.68 -14.23
C ALA A 283 -11.68 -1.17 -14.13
N GLY A 284 -12.16 -0.43 -15.12
CA GLY A 284 -12.31 1.02 -15.08
C GLY A 284 -13.76 1.39 -14.75
N CYS A 285 -13.96 2.57 -14.20
CA CYS A 285 -15.25 3.21 -13.99
C CYS A 285 -15.12 4.72 -14.22
N GLU A 286 -16.21 5.45 -14.09
CA GLU A 286 -16.16 6.90 -14.21
C GLU A 286 -15.28 7.49 -13.10
N PRO A 287 -14.47 8.52 -13.40
CA PRO A 287 -13.52 9.08 -12.43
C PRO A 287 -14.17 9.61 -11.16
N ASP A 288 -15.35 10.21 -11.26
CA ASP A 288 -16.08 10.81 -10.13
C ASP A 288 -16.61 9.77 -9.13
N GLU A 289 -16.65 8.49 -9.51
CA GLU A 289 -17.09 7.40 -8.64
C GLU A 289 -16.01 6.28 -8.50
N MET A 290 -14.73 6.63 -8.58
CA MET A 290 -13.64 5.66 -8.55
C MET A 290 -13.71 4.66 -7.38
N GLY A 291 -14.34 5.03 -6.27
CA GLY A 291 -14.49 4.18 -5.09
C GLY A 291 -15.29 2.89 -5.32
N ILE A 292 -16.13 2.82 -6.38
CA ILE A 292 -16.89 1.61 -6.72
C ILE A 292 -16.16 0.66 -7.68
N GLY A 293 -14.92 0.95 -8.06
CA GLY A 293 -14.14 0.08 -8.95
C GLY A 293 -14.16 -1.42 -8.58
N PRO A 294 -14.07 -1.81 -7.28
CA PRO A 294 -14.20 -3.21 -6.87
C PRO A 294 -15.52 -3.88 -7.25
N VAL A 295 -16.62 -3.13 -7.33
CA VAL A 295 -17.94 -3.65 -7.75
C VAL A 295 -17.90 -4.24 -9.16
N TYR A 296 -17.04 -3.73 -10.03
CA TYR A 296 -16.83 -4.23 -11.39
C TYR A 296 -15.72 -5.29 -11.46
N ALA A 297 -14.62 -5.08 -10.71
CA ALA A 297 -13.45 -5.95 -10.78
C ALA A 297 -13.68 -7.33 -10.13
N ILE A 298 -14.35 -7.38 -8.96
CA ILE A 298 -14.57 -8.62 -8.21
C ILE A 298 -15.45 -9.61 -8.98
N PRO A 299 -16.65 -9.25 -9.50
CA PRO A 299 -17.46 -10.17 -10.30
C PRO A 299 -16.76 -10.67 -11.57
N LYS A 300 -15.91 -9.80 -12.17
CA LYS A 300 -15.10 -10.17 -13.32
C LYS A 300 -14.09 -11.26 -12.97
N LEU A 301 -13.40 -11.13 -11.82
CA LEU A 301 -12.46 -12.14 -11.34
C LEU A 301 -13.16 -13.46 -11.04
N LEU A 302 -14.29 -13.42 -10.33
CA LEU A 302 -15.04 -14.62 -9.98
C LEU A 302 -15.61 -15.38 -11.19
N LYS A 303 -15.83 -14.70 -12.31
CA LYS A 303 -16.28 -15.35 -13.56
C LYS A 303 -15.11 -15.98 -14.36
N GLN A 304 -13.87 -15.60 -14.07
CA GLN A 304 -12.68 -16.11 -14.76
C GLN A 304 -12.12 -17.37 -14.09
N ASN A 305 -12.48 -17.62 -12.84
CA ASN A 305 -12.06 -18.74 -12.00
C ASN A 305 -13.28 -19.54 -11.51
#